data_1294cd8061ca8fff600cf35aed324d30
#
_entry.id   1294cd8061ca8fff600cf35aed324d30
#
_cell.length_a   1.000
_cell.length_b   1.000
_cell.length_c   1.000
_cell.angle_alpha   90.00
_cell.angle_beta   90.00
_cell.angle_gamma   90.00
#
_symmetry.space_group_name_H-M   'P 1'
#
loop_
_entity.id
_entity.type
_entity.pdbx_description
1 polymer ?
#
loop_
_entity_poly.entity_id
_entity_poly.type
_entity_poly.pdbx_seq_one_letter_code
_entity_poly.pdbx_strand_id
1 'polypeptide(L)'
;MSNINMYDMIDILKDDIDNHDIISVYAKLLVEYKWKQTAISEFISLILQDSEDDCQLCIDNMIKWDFPENSSVSPLENVTIPYEININYTPNCSLFRWSILKKSVTIDATRLCNSLFDHSTISEDLIIKEGCIEIGERAFNLTPNSRCRVFIPKSVRSIAISALPKYSRDVEIYFAGTRKQFTEALYNKTQNKMLYWEGSVKCSDGVWKNTSTNPRGI
;
A
#
# COMPACT_ATOMS: atom_id res chain seq x y z
N MET A 1 20.11 7.07 31.36
CA MET A 1 19.80 6.13 30.27
C MET A 1 20.95 6.22 29.31
N SER A 2 21.70 5.11 29.11
CA SER A 2 22.80 5.05 28.15
C SER A 2 22.23 5.36 26.76
N ASN A 3 22.85 6.29 26.04
CA ASN A 3 22.54 6.51 24.62
C ASN A 3 23.04 5.27 23.84
N ILE A 4 22.20 4.25 23.76
CA ILE A 4 22.45 3.11 22.88
C ILE A 4 22.24 3.65 21.46
N ASN A 5 23.27 3.58 20.63
CA ASN A 5 23.16 3.98 19.24
C ASN A 5 22.47 2.89 18.40
N MET A 6 22.04 3.23 17.18
CA MET A 6 21.29 2.33 16.30
C MET A 6 22.08 1.04 15.95
N TYR A 7 23.39 1.14 15.76
CA TYR A 7 24.23 -0.03 15.42
C TYR A 7 24.39 -0.97 16.60
N ASP A 8 24.59 -0.45 17.82
CA ASP A 8 24.62 -1.26 19.04
C ASP A 8 23.30 -2.01 19.23
N MET A 9 22.18 -1.38 18.83
CA MET A 9 20.84 -2.00 18.90
C MET A 9 20.68 -3.13 17.89
N ILE A 10 21.22 -3.00 16.67
CA ILE A 10 21.22 -4.08 15.68
C ILE A 10 21.94 -5.31 16.25
N ASP A 11 23.10 -5.13 16.87
CA ASP A 11 23.84 -6.23 17.47
C ASP A 11 23.08 -6.89 18.63
N ILE A 12 22.39 -6.09 19.47
CA ILE A 12 21.59 -6.61 20.59
C ILE A 12 20.37 -7.41 20.10
N LEU A 13 19.76 -6.99 19.01
CA LEU A 13 18.53 -7.59 18.46
C LEU A 13 18.81 -8.56 17.31
N LYS A 14 20.06 -8.89 17.05
CA LYS A 14 20.47 -9.70 15.90
C LYS A 14 19.74 -11.03 15.83
N ASP A 15 19.62 -11.74 16.97
CA ASP A 15 18.90 -13.02 17.01
C ASP A 15 17.42 -12.87 16.64
N ASP A 16 16.76 -11.78 17.05
CA ASP A 16 15.36 -11.51 16.68
C ASP A 16 15.24 -11.14 15.20
N ILE A 17 16.22 -10.41 14.66
CA ILE A 17 16.29 -10.02 13.25
C ILE A 17 16.58 -11.25 12.38
N ASP A 18 17.58 -12.06 12.76
CA ASP A 18 17.94 -13.28 12.05
C ASP A 18 16.81 -14.32 12.04
N ASN A 19 15.92 -14.29 13.04
CA ASN A 19 14.68 -15.07 13.06
C ASN A 19 13.49 -14.36 12.38
N HIS A 20 13.73 -13.18 11.75
CA HIS A 20 12.74 -12.39 11.05
C HIS A 20 11.54 -11.94 11.91
N ASP A 21 11.73 -11.88 13.22
CA ASP A 21 10.70 -11.36 14.15
C ASP A 21 10.74 -9.83 14.24
N ILE A 22 10.64 -9.18 13.08
CA ILE A 22 10.69 -7.72 12.96
C ILE A 22 9.60 -7.03 13.79
N ILE A 23 8.51 -7.73 14.10
CA ILE A 23 7.41 -7.20 14.90
C ILE A 23 7.82 -7.04 16.35
N SER A 24 8.45 -8.08 16.91
CA SER A 24 9.01 -8.00 18.27
C SER A 24 10.09 -6.92 18.36
N VAL A 25 10.94 -6.82 17.36
CA VAL A 25 11.96 -5.76 17.28
C VAL A 25 11.30 -4.39 17.27
N TYR A 26 10.30 -4.18 16.42
CA TYR A 26 9.54 -2.93 16.36
C TYR A 26 8.87 -2.59 17.69
N ALA A 27 8.21 -3.56 18.33
CA ALA A 27 7.57 -3.38 19.62
C ALA A 27 8.57 -3.02 20.72
N LYS A 28 9.74 -3.70 20.78
CA LYS A 28 10.81 -3.38 21.71
C LYS A 28 11.31 -1.95 21.51
N LEU A 29 11.55 -1.52 20.27
CA LEU A 29 12.02 -0.17 19.96
C LEU A 29 11.03 0.90 20.40
N LEU A 30 9.73 0.71 20.17
CA LEU A 30 8.70 1.66 20.58
C LEU A 30 8.48 1.69 22.09
N VAL A 31 8.29 0.54 22.72
CA VAL A 31 7.82 0.45 24.10
C VAL A 31 8.98 0.50 25.09
N GLU A 32 10.02 -0.31 24.89
CA GLU A 32 11.10 -0.45 25.84
C GLU A 32 12.13 0.66 25.70
N TYR A 33 12.51 1.00 24.47
CA TYR A 33 13.57 1.97 24.20
C TYR A 33 13.04 3.36 23.87
N LYS A 34 11.72 3.52 23.64
CA LYS A 34 11.05 4.80 23.36
C LYS A 34 11.71 5.58 22.22
N TRP A 35 12.12 4.87 21.20
CA TRP A 35 12.68 5.48 20.00
C TRP A 35 11.63 6.31 19.27
N LYS A 36 12.10 7.36 18.60
CA LYS A 36 11.23 8.15 17.72
C LYS A 36 10.93 7.35 16.46
N GLN A 37 9.74 7.54 15.89
CA GLN A 37 9.30 6.87 14.67
C GLN A 37 10.32 6.98 13.53
N THR A 38 10.98 8.12 13.35
CA THR A 38 11.99 8.33 12.31
C THR A 38 13.20 7.39 12.47
N ALA A 39 13.69 7.21 13.70
CA ALA A 39 14.80 6.30 13.97
C ALA A 39 14.41 4.84 13.75
N ILE A 40 13.17 4.47 14.05
CA ILE A 40 12.64 3.13 13.80
C ILE A 40 12.53 2.89 12.30
N SER A 41 12.05 3.85 11.53
CA SER A 41 11.96 3.75 10.08
C SER A 41 13.32 3.60 9.41
N GLU A 42 14.34 4.30 9.89
CA GLU A 42 15.73 4.13 9.43
C GLU A 42 16.26 2.73 9.74
N PHE A 43 16.03 2.24 10.96
CA PHE A 43 16.41 0.90 11.38
C PHE A 43 15.76 -0.20 10.53
N ILE A 44 14.44 -0.12 10.33
CA ILE A 44 13.71 -1.05 9.47
C ILE A 44 14.21 -0.97 8.03
N SER A 45 14.49 0.23 7.52
CA SER A 45 15.03 0.39 6.17
C SER A 45 16.37 -0.31 5.98
N LEU A 46 17.23 -0.33 6.99
CA LEU A 46 18.49 -1.05 6.94
C LEU A 46 18.29 -2.57 6.86
N ILE A 47 17.38 -3.11 7.67
CA ILE A 47 17.07 -4.55 7.67
C ILE A 47 16.48 -4.98 6.33
N LEU A 48 15.49 -4.21 5.81
CA LEU A 48 14.82 -4.54 4.56
C LEU A 48 15.70 -4.37 3.30
N GLN A 49 16.92 -3.84 3.44
CA GLN A 49 17.88 -3.70 2.35
C GLN A 49 18.87 -4.86 2.25
N ASP A 50 18.86 -5.77 3.20
CA ASP A 50 19.88 -6.83 3.29
C ASP A 50 19.73 -7.85 2.15
N SER A 51 18.57 -8.45 2.00
CA SER A 51 18.25 -9.33 0.87
C SER A 51 16.77 -9.27 0.46
N GLU A 52 16.46 -9.77 -0.75
CA GLU A 52 15.08 -9.85 -1.25
C GLU A 52 14.25 -10.84 -0.44
N ASP A 53 14.81 -12.00 -0.12
CA ASP A 53 14.12 -13.06 0.63
C ASP A 53 13.83 -12.60 2.07
N ASP A 54 14.77 -11.95 2.74
CA ASP A 54 14.60 -11.42 4.09
C ASP A 54 13.58 -10.29 4.10
N CYS A 55 13.63 -9.41 3.10
CA CYS A 55 12.64 -8.36 2.91
C CYS A 55 11.23 -8.94 2.77
N GLN A 56 11.04 -9.94 1.90
CA GLN A 56 9.73 -10.58 1.71
C GLN A 56 9.23 -11.23 3.01
N LEU A 57 10.10 -11.96 3.72
CA LEU A 57 9.73 -12.64 4.95
C LEU A 57 9.35 -11.65 6.07
N CYS A 58 10.06 -10.54 6.21
CA CYS A 58 9.72 -9.47 7.14
C CYS A 58 8.35 -8.85 6.81
N ILE A 59 8.06 -8.58 5.53
CA ILE A 59 6.78 -8.05 5.09
C ILE A 59 5.65 -9.06 5.37
N ASP A 60 5.85 -10.35 5.11
CA ASP A 60 4.86 -11.40 5.38
C ASP A 60 4.52 -11.48 6.87
N ASN A 61 5.49 -11.33 7.74
CA ASN A 61 5.27 -11.30 9.18
C ASN A 61 4.52 -10.03 9.61
N MET A 62 4.85 -8.87 9.05
CA MET A 62 4.14 -7.61 9.33
C MET A 62 2.69 -7.66 8.87
N ILE A 63 2.38 -8.29 7.72
CA ILE A 63 1.01 -8.44 7.21
C ILE A 63 0.15 -9.28 8.16
N LYS A 64 0.73 -10.29 8.80
CA LYS A 64 0.04 -11.15 9.76
C LYS A 64 -0.21 -10.47 11.11
N TRP A 65 0.47 -9.39 11.38
CA TRP A 65 0.29 -8.66 12.63
C TRP A 65 -1.03 -7.89 12.62
N ASP A 66 -1.81 -8.08 13.67
CA ASP A 66 -3.10 -7.41 13.87
C ASP A 66 -2.87 -5.96 14.35
N PHE A 67 -2.48 -5.10 13.42
CA PHE A 67 -2.39 -3.67 13.68
C PHE A 67 -3.78 -3.13 14.00
N PRO A 68 -3.93 -2.28 15.01
CA PRO A 68 -5.20 -1.61 15.27
C PRO A 68 -5.66 -0.87 14.00
N GLU A 69 -6.87 -1.18 13.52
CA GLU A 69 -7.45 -0.61 12.29
C GLU A 69 -7.41 0.93 12.23
N ASN A 70 -7.31 1.58 13.37
CA ASN A 70 -7.26 3.04 13.52
C ASN A 70 -5.87 3.57 13.89
N SER A 71 -4.82 2.77 13.73
CA SER A 71 -3.46 3.27 13.95
C SER A 71 -3.16 4.39 12.94
N SER A 72 -2.87 5.56 13.45
CA SER A 72 -2.39 6.69 12.63
C SER A 72 -0.95 6.49 12.15
N VAL A 73 -0.26 5.47 12.64
CA VAL A 73 1.16 5.19 12.40
C VAL A 73 1.27 3.88 11.61
N SER A 74 1.98 3.91 10.51
CA SER A 74 2.39 2.72 9.77
C SER A 74 3.80 2.31 10.20
N PRO A 75 4.07 1.00 10.42
CA PRO A 75 5.43 0.53 10.71
C PRO A 75 6.41 0.81 9.56
N LEU A 76 5.90 0.91 8.34
CA LEU A 76 6.70 1.19 7.14
C LEU A 76 6.66 2.67 6.72
N GLU A 77 6.20 3.57 7.61
CA GLU A 77 6.20 5.01 7.34
C GLU A 77 7.63 5.52 7.10
N ASN A 78 7.85 6.16 5.94
CA ASN A 78 9.14 6.63 5.44
C ASN A 78 10.20 5.53 5.19
N VAL A 79 9.78 4.26 5.19
CA VAL A 79 10.66 3.14 4.86
C VAL A 79 10.75 2.99 3.33
N THR A 80 11.98 2.79 2.83
CA THR A 80 12.22 2.45 1.42
C THR A 80 12.37 0.95 1.27
N ILE A 81 11.53 0.35 0.41
CA ILE A 81 11.58 -1.06 0.05
C ILE A 81 12.15 -1.18 -1.35
N PRO A 82 13.38 -1.72 -1.51
CA PRO A 82 14.09 -1.74 -2.79
C PRO A 82 13.76 -2.95 -3.67
N TYR A 83 13.09 -3.96 -3.13
CA TYR A 83 12.82 -5.24 -3.78
C TYR A 83 11.37 -5.38 -4.25
N GLU A 84 11.12 -6.35 -5.11
CA GLU A 84 9.77 -6.81 -5.43
C GLU A 84 9.14 -7.44 -4.19
N ILE A 85 7.85 -7.20 -3.98
CA ILE A 85 7.10 -7.81 -2.88
C ILE A 85 5.83 -8.48 -3.36
N ASN A 86 5.52 -9.61 -2.72
CA ASN A 86 4.31 -10.39 -2.94
C ASN A 86 3.45 -10.37 -1.67
N ILE A 87 2.26 -9.82 -1.76
CA ILE A 87 1.29 -9.78 -0.67
C ILE A 87 0.29 -10.91 -0.88
N ASN A 88 0.43 -11.99 -0.12
CA ASN A 88 -0.36 -13.21 -0.27
C ASN A 88 -1.53 -13.31 0.73
N TYR A 89 -1.80 -12.24 1.47
CA TYR A 89 -2.88 -12.19 2.47
C TYR A 89 -3.62 -10.87 2.35
N THR A 90 -4.83 -10.81 2.86
CA THR A 90 -5.55 -9.53 3.04
C THR A 90 -4.93 -8.79 4.23
N PRO A 91 -4.16 -7.73 4.03
CA PRO A 91 -3.60 -6.97 5.13
C PRO A 91 -4.72 -6.22 5.86
N ASN A 92 -4.65 -6.20 7.19
CA ASN A 92 -5.71 -5.62 8.02
C ASN A 92 -5.70 -4.08 8.06
N CYS A 93 -4.67 -3.43 7.53
CA CYS A 93 -4.53 -1.99 7.69
C CYS A 93 -3.59 -1.34 6.68
N SER A 94 -3.35 -0.06 6.88
CA SER A 94 -2.50 0.84 6.11
C SER A 94 -0.99 0.54 6.22
N LEU A 95 -0.59 -0.74 6.11
CA LEU A 95 0.80 -1.19 6.33
C LEU A 95 1.82 -0.40 5.51
N PHE A 96 1.53 -0.15 4.24
CA PHE A 96 2.44 0.57 3.33
C PHE A 96 2.17 2.07 3.26
N ARG A 97 1.35 2.61 4.15
CA ARG A 97 1.09 4.04 4.17
C ARG A 97 2.39 4.82 4.38
N TRP A 98 2.61 5.86 3.55
CA TRP A 98 3.82 6.71 3.56
C TRP A 98 5.13 5.97 3.23
N SER A 99 5.10 4.76 2.71
CA SER A 99 6.29 4.01 2.30
C SER A 99 6.77 4.38 0.88
N ILE A 100 7.98 3.95 0.55
CA ILE A 100 8.58 4.12 -0.78
C ILE A 100 8.90 2.75 -1.36
N LEU A 101 8.14 2.35 -2.38
CA LEU A 101 8.26 1.06 -3.06
C LEU A 101 8.98 1.26 -4.39
N LYS A 102 10.20 0.75 -4.52
CA LYS A 102 11.07 0.95 -5.67
C LYS A 102 10.83 -0.04 -6.80
N LYS A 103 10.27 -1.21 -6.48
CA LYS A 103 10.00 -2.31 -7.40
C LYS A 103 8.51 -2.65 -7.44
N SER A 104 8.17 -3.60 -8.27
CA SER A 104 6.79 -4.04 -8.45
C SER A 104 6.21 -4.69 -7.19
N VAL A 105 4.90 -4.53 -7.01
CA VAL A 105 4.14 -5.14 -5.92
C VAL A 105 3.06 -6.04 -6.52
N THR A 106 3.08 -7.30 -6.17
CA THR A 106 2.03 -8.26 -6.55
C THR A 106 1.14 -8.56 -5.34
N ILE A 107 -0.17 -8.49 -5.53
CA ILE A 107 -1.15 -8.71 -4.47
C ILE A 107 -2.05 -9.88 -4.83
N ASP A 108 -2.00 -10.94 -4.02
CA ASP A 108 -2.86 -12.12 -4.07
C ASP A 108 -3.75 -12.16 -2.82
N ALA A 109 -4.74 -11.30 -2.79
CA ALA A 109 -5.64 -11.12 -1.66
C ALA A 109 -7.08 -10.95 -2.15
N THR A 110 -8.05 -11.43 -1.36
CA THR A 110 -9.48 -11.30 -1.70
C THR A 110 -10.00 -9.88 -1.60
N ARG A 111 -9.36 -9.05 -0.80
CA ARG A 111 -9.69 -7.62 -0.63
C ARG A 111 -8.45 -6.79 -0.35
N LEU A 112 -8.46 -5.55 -0.82
CA LEU A 112 -7.51 -4.54 -0.39
C LEU A 112 -8.17 -3.70 0.70
N CYS A 113 -7.49 -3.57 1.83
CA CYS A 113 -7.97 -2.77 2.96
C CYS A 113 -7.97 -1.26 2.63
N ASN A 114 -8.62 -0.50 3.51
CA ASN A 114 -8.57 0.95 3.44
C ASN A 114 -7.13 1.46 3.65
N SER A 115 -6.74 2.46 2.87
CA SER A 115 -5.46 3.17 3.00
C SER A 115 -4.20 2.30 2.86
N LEU A 116 -4.27 1.14 2.20
CA LEU A 116 -3.14 0.19 2.10
C LEU A 116 -1.86 0.88 1.60
N PHE A 117 -1.95 1.70 0.54
CA PHE A 117 -0.86 2.50 -0.02
C PHE A 117 -1.11 4.01 0.09
N ASP A 118 -1.89 4.44 1.09
CA ASP A 118 -2.21 5.85 1.25
C ASP A 118 -0.93 6.69 1.44
N HIS A 119 -0.74 7.70 0.58
CA HIS A 119 0.46 8.56 0.53
C HIS A 119 1.78 7.82 0.27
N SER A 120 1.75 6.61 -0.26
CA SER A 120 2.97 5.90 -0.65
C SER A 120 3.48 6.37 -2.01
N THR A 121 4.77 6.19 -2.23
CA THR A 121 5.40 6.36 -3.55
C THR A 121 5.68 5.00 -4.15
N ILE A 122 5.11 4.70 -5.32
CA ILE A 122 5.33 3.46 -6.06
C ILE A 122 6.00 3.81 -7.39
N SER A 123 7.12 3.13 -7.70
CA SER A 123 7.95 3.46 -8.86
C SER A 123 7.79 2.49 -10.03
N GLU A 124 7.22 1.30 -9.80
CA GLU A 124 6.96 0.28 -10.82
C GLU A 124 5.52 -0.25 -10.72
N ASP A 125 5.24 -1.44 -11.20
CA ASP A 125 3.89 -1.97 -11.34
C ASP A 125 3.25 -2.39 -10.00
N LEU A 126 1.97 -2.12 -9.85
CA LEU A 126 1.11 -2.65 -8.81
C LEU A 126 0.12 -3.65 -9.44
N ILE A 127 0.31 -4.92 -9.18
CA ILE A 127 -0.42 -6.01 -9.84
C ILE A 127 -1.35 -6.69 -8.84
N ILE A 128 -2.64 -6.56 -9.05
CA ILE A 128 -3.66 -7.27 -8.25
C ILE A 128 -4.08 -8.51 -9.02
N LYS A 129 -3.92 -9.69 -8.41
CA LYS A 129 -4.29 -10.96 -9.02
C LYS A 129 -5.80 -11.19 -9.07
N GLU A 130 -6.23 -12.07 -9.97
CA GLU A 130 -7.60 -12.57 -10.01
C GLU A 130 -7.99 -13.21 -8.67
N GLY A 131 -9.24 -13.03 -8.25
CA GLY A 131 -9.72 -13.44 -6.92
C GLY A 131 -9.97 -12.26 -5.98
N CYS A 132 -9.34 -11.12 -6.22
CA CYS A 132 -9.67 -9.90 -5.51
C CYS A 132 -11.07 -9.41 -5.92
N ILE A 133 -11.94 -9.14 -4.93
CA ILE A 133 -13.32 -8.72 -5.16
C ILE A 133 -13.59 -7.28 -4.72
N GLU A 134 -12.74 -6.72 -3.87
CA GLU A 134 -12.98 -5.41 -3.27
C GLU A 134 -11.70 -4.59 -3.10
N ILE A 135 -11.78 -3.29 -3.41
CA ILE A 135 -10.73 -2.30 -3.19
C ILE A 135 -11.26 -1.20 -2.27
N GLY A 136 -10.62 -1.07 -1.10
CA GLY A 136 -11.03 -0.17 -0.03
C GLY A 136 -10.73 1.30 -0.31
N GLU A 137 -11.17 2.17 0.59
CA GLU A 137 -10.96 3.61 0.50
C GLU A 137 -9.47 3.97 0.55
N ARG A 138 -9.05 4.94 -0.28
CA ARG A 138 -7.66 5.43 -0.37
C ARG A 138 -6.61 4.35 -0.62
N ALA A 139 -7.00 3.16 -1.08
CA ALA A 139 -6.06 2.06 -1.31
C ALA A 139 -4.91 2.47 -2.24
N PHE A 140 -5.18 3.33 -3.24
CA PHE A 140 -4.20 3.88 -4.20
C PHE A 140 -4.11 5.41 -4.17
N ASN A 141 -4.35 6.04 -3.02
CA ASN A 141 -4.14 7.48 -2.87
C ASN A 141 -2.63 7.78 -2.80
N LEU A 142 -1.95 7.55 -3.90
CA LEU A 142 -0.49 7.63 -4.04
C LEU A 142 0.01 9.07 -4.04
N THR A 143 1.30 9.25 -3.75
CA THR A 143 1.94 10.56 -3.84
C THR A 143 2.03 11.05 -5.29
N PRO A 144 2.16 12.36 -5.53
CA PRO A 144 2.39 12.91 -6.88
C PRO A 144 3.67 12.40 -7.55
N ASN A 145 4.61 11.85 -6.79
CA ASN A 145 5.88 11.32 -7.29
C ASN A 145 5.79 9.86 -7.77
N SER A 146 4.63 9.20 -7.58
CA SER A 146 4.43 7.84 -8.05
C SER A 146 4.37 7.79 -9.57
N ARG A 147 5.05 6.80 -10.15
CA ARG A 147 5.10 6.51 -11.59
C ARG A 147 4.91 5.03 -11.80
N CYS A 148 3.69 4.58 -11.76
CA CYS A 148 3.38 3.15 -11.79
C CYS A 148 2.16 2.84 -12.66
N ARG A 149 2.04 1.56 -13.02
CA ARG A 149 0.83 1.01 -13.63
C ARG A 149 0.11 0.16 -12.60
N VAL A 150 -1.17 0.42 -12.41
CA VAL A 150 -2.03 -0.35 -11.50
C VAL A 150 -2.89 -1.30 -12.32
N PHE A 151 -2.69 -2.60 -12.15
CA PHE A 151 -3.44 -3.64 -12.85
C PHE A 151 -4.52 -4.21 -11.93
N ILE A 152 -5.78 -3.93 -12.28
CA ILE A 152 -6.97 -4.37 -11.53
C ILE A 152 -7.64 -5.51 -12.30
N PRO A 153 -7.81 -6.70 -11.70
CA PRO A 153 -8.43 -7.85 -12.36
C PRO A 153 -9.94 -7.67 -12.55
N LYS A 154 -10.52 -8.42 -13.48
CA LYS A 154 -11.98 -8.39 -13.74
C LYS A 154 -12.83 -9.00 -12.62
N SER A 155 -12.22 -9.73 -11.68
CA SER A 155 -12.90 -10.26 -10.48
C SER A 155 -13.35 -9.17 -9.52
N VAL A 156 -12.75 -7.98 -9.56
CA VAL A 156 -13.11 -6.86 -8.68
C VAL A 156 -14.53 -6.37 -8.98
N ARG A 157 -15.39 -6.39 -7.95
CA ARG A 157 -16.80 -6.01 -8.00
C ARG A 157 -17.13 -4.74 -7.25
N SER A 158 -16.19 -4.27 -6.43
CA SER A 158 -16.40 -3.08 -5.60
C SER A 158 -15.09 -2.30 -5.49
N ILE A 159 -15.13 -1.04 -5.88
CA ILE A 159 -14.01 -0.10 -5.79
C ILE A 159 -14.54 1.13 -5.06
N ALA A 160 -13.94 1.45 -3.91
CA ALA A 160 -14.26 2.69 -3.22
C ALA A 160 -13.86 3.89 -4.08
N ILE A 161 -14.70 4.90 -4.16
CA ILE A 161 -14.46 6.05 -5.04
C ILE A 161 -13.19 6.81 -4.71
N SER A 162 -12.83 6.83 -3.42
CA SER A 162 -11.59 7.45 -2.92
C SER A 162 -10.36 6.56 -3.10
N ALA A 163 -10.52 5.31 -3.60
CA ALA A 163 -9.40 4.40 -3.81
C ALA A 163 -8.45 4.87 -4.91
N LEU A 164 -8.99 5.57 -5.92
CA LEU A 164 -8.23 5.95 -7.11
C LEU A 164 -7.26 7.10 -6.85
N PRO A 165 -6.09 7.13 -7.52
CA PRO A 165 -5.03 8.11 -7.28
C PRO A 165 -5.47 9.50 -7.72
N LYS A 166 -5.71 10.38 -6.76
CA LYS A 166 -6.26 11.73 -7.02
C LYS A 166 -5.22 12.71 -7.55
N TYR A 167 -3.96 12.58 -7.13
CA TYR A 167 -2.93 13.58 -7.35
C TYR A 167 -1.79 13.13 -8.25
N SER A 168 -1.75 11.86 -8.66
CA SER A 168 -0.65 11.27 -9.41
C SER A 168 -0.96 11.31 -10.90
N ARG A 169 -0.27 12.18 -11.65
CA ARG A 169 -0.46 12.33 -13.11
C ARG A 169 0.15 11.18 -13.91
N ASP A 170 1.19 10.55 -13.36
CA ASP A 170 1.99 9.51 -14.02
C ASP A 170 1.58 8.09 -13.56
N VAL A 171 0.38 7.96 -12.96
CA VAL A 171 -0.18 6.65 -12.59
C VAL A 171 -1.21 6.25 -13.64
N GLU A 172 -0.97 5.13 -14.30
CA GLU A 172 -1.88 4.54 -15.26
C GLU A 172 -2.68 3.41 -14.63
N ILE A 173 -3.99 3.36 -14.84
CA ILE A 173 -4.85 2.29 -14.33
C ILE A 173 -5.33 1.43 -15.49
N TYR A 174 -5.16 0.13 -15.32
CA TYR A 174 -5.63 -0.91 -16.22
C TYR A 174 -6.66 -1.77 -15.49
N PHE A 175 -7.83 -1.96 -16.10
CA PHE A 175 -8.86 -2.86 -15.60
C PHE A 175 -9.11 -3.97 -16.63
N ALA A 176 -8.96 -5.22 -16.22
CA ALA A 176 -9.07 -6.37 -17.11
C ALA A 176 -10.50 -6.64 -17.61
N GLY A 177 -11.51 -6.01 -17.00
CA GLY A 177 -12.90 -6.06 -17.43
C GLY A 177 -13.28 -4.92 -18.39
N THR A 178 -14.57 -4.86 -18.74
CA THR A 178 -15.14 -3.83 -19.61
C THR A 178 -15.37 -2.51 -18.88
N ARG A 179 -15.53 -1.42 -19.62
CA ARG A 179 -15.93 -0.10 -19.09
C ARG A 179 -17.21 -0.16 -18.26
N LYS A 180 -18.19 -0.98 -18.71
CA LYS A 180 -19.43 -1.20 -17.97
C LYS A 180 -19.18 -1.84 -16.62
N GLN A 181 -18.38 -2.91 -16.58
CA GLN A 181 -18.02 -3.60 -15.34
C GLN A 181 -17.24 -2.68 -14.38
N PHE A 182 -16.34 -1.85 -14.90
CA PHE A 182 -15.62 -0.87 -14.08
C PHE A 182 -16.58 0.16 -13.47
N THR A 183 -17.53 0.66 -14.26
CA THR A 183 -18.58 1.58 -13.78
C THR A 183 -19.40 0.94 -12.66
N GLU A 184 -19.86 -0.29 -12.86
CA GLU A 184 -20.62 -1.05 -11.85
C GLU A 184 -19.82 -1.23 -10.55
N ALA A 185 -18.52 -1.59 -10.65
CA ALA A 185 -17.64 -1.75 -9.49
C ALA A 185 -17.47 -0.45 -8.69
N LEU A 186 -17.38 0.70 -9.35
CA LEU A 186 -17.32 2.00 -8.69
C LEU A 186 -18.63 2.38 -7.98
N TYR A 187 -19.79 2.06 -8.57
CA TYR A 187 -21.08 2.47 -8.02
C TYR A 187 -21.58 1.59 -6.87
N ASN A 188 -21.10 0.37 -6.75
CA ASN A 188 -21.56 -0.56 -5.71
C ASN A 188 -21.31 -0.08 -4.27
N LYS A 189 -20.35 0.83 -4.06
CA LYS A 189 -20.04 1.39 -2.71
C LYS A 189 -20.45 2.85 -2.51
N THR A 190 -20.80 3.55 -3.56
CA THR A 190 -21.05 5.00 -3.49
C THR A 190 -22.44 5.37 -3.89
N GLN A 191 -23.38 5.19 -2.97
CA GLN A 191 -24.68 5.86 -3.12
C GLN A 191 -24.45 7.37 -3.18
N ASN A 192 -24.51 7.96 -4.40
CA ASN A 192 -24.60 9.40 -4.65
C ASN A 192 -23.40 10.32 -4.28
N LYS A 193 -22.17 9.84 -4.14
CA LYS A 193 -21.01 10.75 -4.03
C LYS A 193 -20.45 11.05 -5.43
N MET A 194 -20.37 12.35 -5.78
CA MET A 194 -19.71 12.79 -7.01
C MET A 194 -18.27 12.33 -7.09
N LEU A 195 -17.91 11.73 -8.20
CA LEU A 195 -16.54 11.32 -8.49
C LEU A 195 -15.72 12.56 -8.89
N TYR A 196 -14.92 13.10 -7.98
CA TYR A 196 -14.00 14.21 -8.26
C TYR A 196 -12.67 13.76 -8.87
N TRP A 197 -12.61 12.57 -9.45
CA TRP A 197 -11.40 12.04 -10.08
C TRP A 197 -11.49 12.25 -11.59
N GLU A 198 -10.50 12.98 -12.15
CA GLU A 198 -10.43 13.34 -13.57
C GLU A 198 -9.60 12.35 -14.41
N GLY A 199 -9.16 11.24 -13.82
CA GLY A 199 -8.35 10.25 -14.50
C GLY A 199 -9.11 9.40 -15.52
N SER A 200 -8.39 8.51 -16.17
CA SER A 200 -8.92 7.52 -17.10
C SER A 200 -8.44 6.12 -16.74
N VAL A 201 -9.24 5.11 -17.11
CA VAL A 201 -8.90 3.69 -16.93
C VAL A 201 -8.90 3.00 -18.27
N LYS A 202 -7.83 2.26 -18.56
CA LYS A 202 -7.74 1.42 -19.75
C LYS A 202 -8.45 0.10 -19.44
N CYS A 203 -9.59 -0.14 -20.09
CA CYS A 203 -10.40 -1.35 -19.96
C CYS A 203 -10.23 -2.24 -21.20
N SER A 204 -10.71 -3.49 -21.12
CA SER A 204 -10.61 -4.46 -22.23
C SER A 204 -11.33 -4.02 -23.52
N ASP A 205 -12.35 -3.16 -23.40
CA ASP A 205 -13.18 -2.65 -24.50
C ASP A 205 -12.95 -1.15 -24.80
N GLY A 206 -11.86 -0.58 -24.30
CA GLY A 206 -11.50 0.81 -24.54
C GLY A 206 -11.21 1.61 -23.28
N VAL A 207 -11.14 2.93 -23.40
CA VAL A 207 -10.83 3.81 -22.28
C VAL A 207 -12.10 4.27 -21.58
N TRP A 208 -12.21 3.99 -20.30
CA TRP A 208 -13.20 4.59 -19.42
C TRP A 208 -12.72 5.99 -19.00
N LYS A 209 -13.63 6.95 -19.05
CA LYS A 209 -13.39 8.32 -18.57
C LYS A 209 -14.54 8.73 -17.67
N ASN A 210 -14.23 9.44 -16.61
CA ASN A 210 -15.28 10.07 -15.80
C ASN A 210 -15.93 11.20 -16.62
N THR A 211 -17.18 11.00 -17.03
CA THR A 211 -17.98 12.00 -17.78
C THR A 211 -18.86 12.84 -16.87
N SER A 212 -18.86 12.57 -15.57
CA SER A 212 -19.62 13.37 -14.60
C SER A 212 -18.89 14.69 -14.28
N THR A 213 -18.57 15.47 -15.32
CA THR A 213 -18.37 16.89 -15.11
C THR A 213 -19.71 17.45 -14.66
N ASN A 214 -19.83 17.73 -13.37
CA ASN A 214 -20.88 18.65 -12.94
C ASN A 214 -20.56 19.99 -13.57
N PRO A 215 -21.33 20.48 -14.54
CA PRO A 215 -21.29 21.90 -14.84
C PRO A 215 -21.71 22.55 -13.53
N ARG A 216 -20.77 23.25 -12.86
CA ARG A 216 -21.17 24.18 -11.82
C ARG A 216 -22.22 25.05 -12.48
N GLY A 217 -23.48 24.76 -12.15
CA GLY A 217 -24.58 25.62 -12.52
C GLY A 217 -24.22 27.02 -12.01
N ILE A 218 -24.10 27.90 -12.97
CA ILE A 218 -24.15 29.33 -12.76
C ILE A 218 -25.49 29.64 -12.15
#